data_e4e3a9d2b8f04203aa1e9328541849ea
#
_entry.id   e4e3a9d2b8f04203aa1e9328541849ea
#
_cell.length_a   1.000
_cell.length_b   1.000
_cell.length_c   1.000
_cell.angle_alpha   90.00
_cell.angle_beta   90.00
_cell.angle_gamma   90.00
#
_symmetry.space_group_name_H-M   'P 1'
#
loop_
_entity.id
_entity.type
_entity.pdbx_description
1 polymer ?
#
loop_
_entity_poly.entity_id
_entity_poly.type
_entity_poly.pdbx_seq_one_letter_code
_entity_poly.pdbx_strand_id
1 'polypeptide(L)'
;RKLPTPIRHTGAIDPNHKKETTMNREEALAIVRQYVKNQGLINHMLCVEAAMRFYAEKLGQDVETWGLVGLLHDFDWEIHPSAEEHPSQGAPLLREHGVPEEWVRAILSHGSAAEYPRETLMEKALMACDEITGLITAVALVRPSRSLYDLTASSVKKKWKDRAFAAGTNREEMAEAAEDFGVELWQHVE
;
A
#
# COMPACT_ATOMS: atom_id res chain seq x y z
N ARG A 1 39.65 6.47 41.89
CA ARG A 1 38.82 5.70 40.95
C ARG A 1 39.03 6.28 39.56
N LYS A 2 39.66 5.50 38.66
CA LYS A 2 39.91 5.85 37.25
C LYS A 2 38.61 5.59 36.46
N LEU A 3 38.20 6.56 35.65
CA LEU A 3 37.11 6.44 34.70
C LEU A 3 37.49 5.49 33.55
N PRO A 4 36.55 4.67 33.03
CA PRO A 4 36.86 3.78 31.88
C PRO A 4 36.99 4.57 30.58
N THR A 5 37.95 4.16 29.76
CA THR A 5 38.26 4.72 28.45
C THR A 5 37.11 4.38 27.45
N PRO A 6 36.68 5.30 26.57
CA PRO A 6 35.66 5.01 25.58
C PRO A 6 36.20 4.08 24.48
N ILE A 7 35.47 2.98 24.24
CA ILE A 7 35.71 2.05 23.14
C ILE A 7 35.33 2.75 21.83
N ARG A 8 36.33 3.00 20.98
CA ARG A 8 36.09 3.45 19.60
C ARG A 8 35.62 2.27 18.77
N HIS A 9 34.35 2.22 18.41
CA HIS A 9 33.87 1.36 17.33
C HIS A 9 34.30 1.99 15.99
N THR A 10 35.42 1.53 15.46
CA THR A 10 35.78 1.73 14.05
C THR A 10 35.05 0.64 13.25
N GLY A 11 33.78 0.89 12.91
CA GLY A 11 33.09 0.09 11.89
C GLY A 11 33.73 0.40 10.54
N ALA A 12 34.58 -0.52 10.04
CA ALA A 12 35.06 -0.49 8.67
C ALA A 12 33.83 -0.63 7.74
N ILE A 13 33.57 0.39 6.92
CA ILE A 13 32.61 0.32 5.83
C ILE A 13 33.18 -0.68 4.82
N ASP A 14 32.51 -1.80 4.62
CA ASP A 14 32.84 -2.78 3.59
C ASP A 14 32.69 -2.12 2.21
N PRO A 15 33.79 -1.92 1.43
CA PRO A 15 33.70 -1.30 0.11
C PRO A 15 33.02 -2.19 -0.93
N ASN A 16 32.61 -3.40 -0.54
CA ASN A 16 31.93 -4.37 -1.41
C ASN A 16 30.44 -4.52 -1.12
N HIS A 17 29.85 -3.60 -0.34
CA HIS A 17 28.39 -3.50 -0.25
C HIS A 17 27.89 -3.14 -1.66
N LYS A 18 27.62 -4.16 -2.48
CA LYS A 18 26.82 -4.00 -3.71
C LYS A 18 25.57 -3.24 -3.28
N LYS A 19 25.44 -1.99 -3.75
CA LYS A 19 24.18 -1.26 -3.70
C LYS A 19 23.18 -2.22 -4.34
N GLU A 20 22.36 -2.89 -3.52
CA GLU A 20 21.16 -3.55 -4.03
C GLU A 20 20.44 -2.48 -4.84
N THR A 21 20.34 -2.71 -6.13
CA THR A 21 19.63 -1.82 -7.04
C THR A 21 18.17 -1.94 -6.65
N THR A 22 17.74 -1.11 -5.71
CA THR A 22 16.34 -1.01 -5.34
C THR A 22 15.59 -0.48 -6.55
N MET A 23 14.55 -1.22 -6.96
CA MET A 23 13.64 -0.82 -8.04
C MET A 23 13.21 0.65 -7.85
N ASN A 24 13.25 1.43 -8.92
CA ASN A 24 12.77 2.80 -8.90
C ASN A 24 11.31 2.89 -9.36
N ARG A 25 10.72 4.09 -9.19
CA ARG A 25 9.31 4.31 -9.53
C ARG A 25 8.98 4.12 -11.01
N GLU A 26 9.89 4.45 -11.92
CA GLU A 26 9.68 4.28 -13.36
C GLU A 26 9.62 2.79 -13.72
N GLU A 27 10.48 1.98 -13.13
CA GLU A 27 10.49 0.52 -13.29
C GLU A 27 9.22 -0.12 -12.74
N ALA A 28 8.78 0.27 -11.53
CA ALA A 28 7.54 -0.20 -10.94
C ALA A 28 6.31 0.19 -11.80
N LEU A 29 6.25 1.42 -12.28
CA LEU A 29 5.17 1.88 -13.15
C LEU A 29 5.18 1.18 -14.52
N ALA A 30 6.35 0.77 -15.01
CA ALA A 30 6.47 -0.02 -16.24
C ALA A 30 5.86 -1.42 -16.04
N ILE A 31 6.08 -2.06 -14.88
CA ILE A 31 5.43 -3.33 -14.52
C ILE A 31 3.91 -3.15 -14.49
N VAL A 32 3.40 -2.15 -13.78
CA VAL A 32 1.97 -1.86 -13.75
C VAL A 32 1.40 -1.73 -15.17
N ARG A 33 2.00 -0.93 -16.04
CA ARG A 33 1.53 -0.70 -17.41
C ARG A 33 1.66 -1.91 -18.33
N GLN A 34 2.54 -2.85 -18.01
CA GLN A 34 2.67 -4.11 -18.73
C GLN A 34 1.43 -4.98 -18.53
N TYR A 35 0.93 -5.10 -17.30
CA TYR A 35 -0.14 -6.02 -16.93
C TYR A 35 -1.51 -5.35 -16.82
N VAL A 36 -1.59 -4.05 -16.52
CA VAL A 36 -2.83 -3.30 -16.29
C VAL A 36 -3.09 -2.32 -17.44
N LYS A 37 -4.29 -2.40 -18.03
CA LYS A 37 -4.77 -1.48 -19.08
C LYS A 37 -5.94 -0.61 -18.61
N ASN A 38 -6.65 -1.03 -17.56
CA ASN A 38 -7.74 -0.28 -16.96
C ASN A 38 -7.20 0.95 -16.22
N GLN A 39 -7.53 2.14 -16.74
CA GLN A 39 -7.09 3.39 -16.14
C GLN A 39 -7.65 3.59 -14.72
N GLY A 40 -8.83 3.05 -14.44
CA GLY A 40 -9.44 3.11 -13.08
C GLY A 40 -8.59 2.36 -12.06
N LEU A 41 -8.11 1.15 -12.41
CA LEU A 41 -7.23 0.37 -11.56
C LEU A 41 -5.84 1.03 -11.41
N ILE A 42 -5.27 1.57 -12.49
CA ILE A 42 -4.03 2.36 -12.42
C ILE A 42 -4.20 3.55 -11.46
N ASN A 43 -5.32 4.27 -11.55
CA ASN A 43 -5.59 5.41 -10.66
C ASN A 43 -5.75 4.96 -9.20
N HIS A 44 -6.37 3.80 -8.95
CA HIS A 44 -6.45 3.22 -7.61
C HIS A 44 -5.05 2.96 -7.04
N MET A 45 -4.19 2.24 -7.77
CA MET A 45 -2.82 1.98 -7.34
C MET A 45 -2.01 3.27 -7.08
N LEU A 46 -2.22 4.32 -7.89
CA LEU A 46 -1.61 5.63 -7.64
C LEU A 46 -2.14 6.31 -6.37
N CYS A 47 -3.42 6.12 -6.04
CA CYS A 47 -3.99 6.63 -4.79
C CYS A 47 -3.41 5.87 -3.58
N VAL A 48 -3.29 4.54 -3.66
CA VAL A 48 -2.66 3.73 -2.61
C VAL A 48 -1.17 4.08 -2.46
N GLU A 49 -0.44 4.28 -3.57
CA GLU A 49 0.93 4.80 -3.54
C GLU A 49 1.02 6.10 -2.73
N ALA A 50 0.14 7.06 -3.00
CA ALA A 50 0.14 8.36 -2.33
C ALA A 50 -0.16 8.24 -0.83
N ALA A 51 -1.13 7.41 -0.44
CA ALA A 51 -1.48 7.16 0.95
C ALA A 51 -0.33 6.45 1.71
N MET A 52 0.31 5.46 1.10
CA MET A 52 1.45 4.76 1.66
C MET A 52 2.65 5.68 1.87
N ARG A 53 2.97 6.55 0.90
CA ARG A 53 4.02 7.58 1.02
C ARG A 53 3.74 8.54 2.18
N PHE A 54 2.50 9.01 2.31
CA PHE A 54 2.09 9.88 3.42
C PHE A 54 2.33 9.23 4.79
N TYR A 55 1.92 7.97 4.94
CA TYR A 55 2.13 7.26 6.21
C TYR A 55 3.59 6.93 6.47
N ALA A 56 4.35 6.58 5.44
CA ALA A 56 5.79 6.35 5.59
C ALA A 56 6.50 7.61 6.11
N GLU A 57 6.22 8.78 5.53
CA GLU A 57 6.78 10.06 5.98
C GLU A 57 6.36 10.36 7.42
N LYS A 58 5.07 10.24 7.74
CA LYS A 58 4.51 10.49 9.08
C LYS A 58 5.12 9.59 10.15
N LEU A 59 5.49 8.36 9.80
CA LEU A 59 6.00 7.34 10.71
C LEU A 59 7.53 7.18 10.66
N GLY A 60 8.23 8.01 9.86
CA GLY A 60 9.68 7.96 9.72
C GLY A 60 10.19 6.68 9.05
N GLN A 61 9.39 6.09 8.15
CA GLN A 61 9.70 4.91 7.37
C GLN A 61 10.27 5.27 6.00
N ASP A 62 10.73 4.28 5.23
CA ASP A 62 11.20 4.49 3.86
C ASP A 62 10.04 4.81 2.91
N VAL A 63 9.95 6.09 2.51
CA VAL A 63 8.86 6.64 1.68
C VAL A 63 8.84 5.99 0.28
N GLU A 64 10.02 5.71 -0.30
CA GLU A 64 10.10 5.09 -1.61
C GLU A 64 9.62 3.64 -1.55
N THR A 65 10.13 2.84 -0.63
CA THR A 65 9.71 1.45 -0.44
C THR A 65 8.19 1.35 -0.23
N TRP A 66 7.65 2.11 0.71
CA TRP A 66 6.20 2.04 1.01
C TRP A 66 5.36 2.48 -0.18
N GLY A 67 5.76 3.55 -0.86
CA GLY A 67 5.06 4.03 -2.05
C GLY A 67 5.05 3.00 -3.18
N LEU A 68 6.19 2.35 -3.43
CA LEU A 68 6.30 1.36 -4.50
C LEU A 68 5.53 0.07 -4.21
N VAL A 69 5.47 -0.35 -2.96
CA VAL A 69 4.58 -1.45 -2.53
C VAL A 69 3.12 -1.09 -2.81
N GLY A 70 2.68 0.11 -2.44
CA GLY A 70 1.33 0.60 -2.76
C GLY A 70 1.06 0.71 -4.27
N LEU A 71 2.06 1.11 -5.07
CA LEU A 71 1.93 1.17 -6.53
C LEU A 71 1.79 -0.20 -7.18
N LEU A 72 2.41 -1.23 -6.62
CA LEU A 72 2.49 -2.57 -7.21
C LEU A 72 1.40 -3.53 -6.69
N HIS A 73 0.66 -3.22 -5.62
CA HIS A 73 -0.14 -4.20 -4.90
C HIS A 73 -1.15 -4.94 -5.78
N ASP A 74 -1.79 -4.26 -6.71
CA ASP A 74 -2.87 -4.75 -7.58
C ASP A 74 -2.44 -4.97 -9.05
N PHE A 75 -1.14 -5.00 -9.33
CA PHE A 75 -0.65 -5.05 -10.72
C PHE A 75 -1.14 -6.28 -11.50
N ASP A 76 -1.50 -7.35 -10.83
CA ASP A 76 -1.95 -8.61 -11.41
C ASP A 76 -3.48 -8.78 -11.44
N TRP A 77 -4.26 -7.84 -10.88
CA TRP A 77 -5.72 -7.97 -10.77
C TRP A 77 -6.44 -8.16 -12.11
N GLU A 78 -5.94 -7.59 -13.22
CA GLU A 78 -6.54 -7.81 -14.55
C GLU A 78 -6.25 -9.20 -15.12
N ILE A 79 -5.15 -9.82 -14.76
CA ILE A 79 -4.77 -11.16 -15.25
C ILE A 79 -5.16 -12.27 -14.28
N HIS A 80 -5.42 -11.95 -13.02
CA HIS A 80 -5.84 -12.84 -11.95
C HIS A 80 -7.02 -12.25 -11.16
N PRO A 81 -8.22 -12.12 -11.77
CA PRO A 81 -9.33 -11.31 -11.23
C PRO A 81 -10.18 -12.05 -10.19
N SER A 82 -9.59 -12.91 -9.38
CA SER A 82 -10.28 -13.59 -8.30
C SER A 82 -9.47 -13.56 -7.01
N ALA A 83 -10.15 -13.57 -5.86
CA ALA A 83 -9.51 -13.58 -4.56
C ALA A 83 -8.67 -14.85 -4.29
N GLU A 84 -8.93 -15.94 -5.02
CA GLU A 84 -8.16 -17.19 -4.94
C GLU A 84 -6.83 -17.08 -5.70
N GLU A 85 -6.78 -16.25 -6.73
CA GLU A 85 -5.60 -16.09 -7.59
C GLU A 85 -4.76 -14.88 -7.19
N HIS A 86 -5.40 -13.72 -6.99
CA HIS A 86 -4.75 -12.49 -6.58
C HIS A 86 -4.53 -12.44 -5.06
N PRO A 87 -3.39 -11.97 -4.59
CA PRO A 87 -2.14 -11.62 -5.29
C PRO A 87 -1.16 -12.80 -5.43
N SER A 88 -1.58 -14.01 -5.03
CA SER A 88 -0.70 -15.19 -4.94
C SER A 88 -0.10 -15.58 -6.29
N GLN A 89 -0.89 -15.52 -7.36
CA GLN A 89 -0.44 -15.85 -8.73
C GLN A 89 0.43 -14.73 -9.34
N GLY A 90 0.29 -13.50 -8.86
CA GLY A 90 1.13 -12.38 -9.27
C GLY A 90 2.52 -12.39 -8.64
N ALA A 91 2.68 -12.94 -7.44
CA ALA A 91 3.93 -12.92 -6.71
C ALA A 91 5.15 -13.50 -7.48
N PRO A 92 5.05 -14.61 -8.25
CA PRO A 92 6.14 -15.07 -9.09
C PRO A 92 6.59 -14.04 -10.13
N LEU A 93 5.65 -13.31 -10.74
CA LEU A 93 5.95 -12.27 -11.74
C LEU A 93 6.71 -11.09 -11.11
N LEU A 94 6.34 -10.67 -9.89
CA LEU A 94 7.10 -9.65 -9.16
C LEU A 94 8.54 -10.08 -8.91
N ARG A 95 8.76 -11.34 -8.52
CA ARG A 95 10.10 -11.91 -8.33
C ARG A 95 10.91 -11.96 -9.63
N GLU A 96 10.28 -12.32 -10.75
CA GLU A 96 10.90 -12.30 -12.09
C GLU A 96 11.34 -10.88 -12.50
N HIS A 97 10.59 -9.86 -12.10
CA HIS A 97 10.95 -8.45 -12.29
C HIS A 97 11.97 -7.93 -11.25
N GLY A 98 12.44 -8.77 -10.34
CA GLY A 98 13.45 -8.40 -9.34
C GLY A 98 12.91 -7.53 -8.19
N VAL A 99 11.60 -7.57 -7.94
CA VAL A 99 11.00 -6.91 -6.76
C VAL A 99 11.54 -7.56 -5.49
N PRO A 100 12.01 -6.77 -4.49
CA PRO A 100 12.52 -7.30 -3.23
C PRO A 100 11.50 -8.19 -2.51
N GLU A 101 11.95 -9.28 -1.90
CA GLU A 101 11.06 -10.26 -1.28
C GLU A 101 10.22 -9.68 -0.13
N GLU A 102 10.72 -8.71 0.59
CA GLU A 102 9.95 -7.99 1.61
C GLU A 102 8.76 -7.22 1.03
N TRP A 103 8.90 -6.68 -0.21
CA TRP A 103 7.80 -6.01 -0.91
C TRP A 103 6.78 -7.03 -1.42
N VAL A 104 7.27 -8.13 -1.99
CA VAL A 104 6.41 -9.25 -2.43
C VAL A 104 5.61 -9.79 -1.24
N ARG A 105 6.26 -9.96 -0.07
CA ARG A 105 5.60 -10.40 1.16
C ARG A 105 4.51 -9.41 1.60
N ALA A 106 4.79 -8.11 1.56
CA ALA A 106 3.81 -7.09 1.90
C ALA A 106 2.62 -7.11 0.93
N ILE A 107 2.88 -7.25 -0.37
CA ILE A 107 1.82 -7.38 -1.38
C ILE A 107 0.99 -8.65 -1.15
N LEU A 108 1.60 -9.79 -0.86
CA LEU A 108 0.87 -11.02 -0.55
C LEU A 108 -0.04 -10.86 0.68
N SER A 109 0.35 -10.06 1.66
CA SER A 109 -0.39 -9.89 2.92
C SER A 109 -1.69 -9.09 2.81
N HIS A 110 -1.91 -8.34 1.70
CA HIS A 110 -3.19 -7.64 1.51
C HIS A 110 -4.30 -8.56 1.00
N GLY A 111 -3.95 -9.72 0.46
CA GLY A 111 -4.89 -10.79 0.11
C GLY A 111 -5.38 -11.59 1.32
N SER A 112 -5.16 -12.91 1.30
CA SER A 112 -5.61 -13.81 2.37
C SER A 112 -4.77 -13.67 3.66
N ALA A 113 -5.36 -13.10 4.72
CA ALA A 113 -4.72 -13.03 6.03
C ALA A 113 -4.47 -14.41 6.68
N ALA A 114 -5.17 -15.45 6.24
CA ALA A 114 -4.95 -16.81 6.71
C ALA A 114 -3.64 -17.41 6.18
N GLU A 115 -3.24 -17.03 4.96
CA GLU A 115 -2.00 -17.48 4.34
C GLU A 115 -0.83 -16.57 4.66
N TYR A 116 -1.08 -15.26 4.67
CA TYR A 116 -0.06 -14.22 4.90
C TYR A 116 -0.53 -13.26 5.99
N PRO A 117 -0.40 -13.62 7.27
CA PRO A 117 -0.77 -12.74 8.38
C PRO A 117 0.06 -11.46 8.34
N ARG A 118 -0.59 -10.33 8.58
CA ARG A 118 0.02 -9.00 8.58
C ARG A 118 0.83 -8.77 9.85
N GLU A 119 2.14 -8.80 9.74
CA GLU A 119 3.09 -8.72 10.85
C GLU A 119 3.76 -7.35 10.94
N THR A 120 4.16 -6.79 9.79
CA THR A 120 4.88 -5.52 9.73
C THR A 120 3.94 -4.32 9.65
N LEU A 121 4.47 -3.15 10.04
CA LEU A 121 3.72 -1.90 9.96
C LEU A 121 3.36 -1.54 8.51
N MET A 122 4.23 -1.86 7.54
CA MET A 122 3.99 -1.66 6.11
C MET A 122 2.83 -2.52 5.59
N GLU A 123 2.77 -3.78 5.98
CA GLU A 123 1.68 -4.70 5.62
C GLU A 123 0.33 -4.22 6.15
N LYS A 124 0.30 -3.76 7.40
CA LYS A 124 -0.90 -3.18 8.03
C LYS A 124 -1.33 -1.88 7.35
N ALA A 125 -0.36 -1.03 7.02
CA ALA A 125 -0.62 0.22 6.30
C ALA A 125 -1.19 -0.04 4.91
N LEU A 126 -0.65 -1.02 4.17
CA LEU A 126 -1.14 -1.37 2.84
C LEU A 126 -2.61 -1.77 2.90
N MET A 127 -2.97 -2.70 3.78
CA MET A 127 -4.36 -3.16 3.94
C MET A 127 -5.30 -2.02 4.37
N ALA A 128 -4.85 -1.14 5.27
CA ALA A 128 -5.65 0.01 5.71
C ALA A 128 -5.87 1.03 4.58
N CYS A 129 -4.87 1.24 3.71
CA CYS A 129 -4.95 2.22 2.62
C CYS A 129 -5.72 1.72 1.40
N ASP A 130 -5.67 0.43 1.09
CA ASP A 130 -6.20 -0.16 -0.12
C ASP A 130 -7.73 0.07 -0.27
N GLU A 131 -8.54 -0.66 0.44
CA GLU A 131 -10.00 -0.61 0.33
C GLU A 131 -10.58 0.80 0.60
N ILE A 132 -10.01 1.55 1.54
CA ILE A 132 -10.51 2.88 1.89
C ILE A 132 -10.26 3.89 0.76
N THR A 133 -9.15 3.80 0.03
CA THR A 133 -8.89 4.68 -1.12
C THR A 133 -9.85 4.39 -2.26
N GLY A 134 -10.23 3.13 -2.47
CA GLY A 134 -11.26 2.73 -3.42
C GLY A 134 -12.62 3.37 -3.10
N LEU A 135 -13.05 3.31 -1.84
CA LEU A 135 -14.29 3.94 -1.39
C LEU A 135 -14.24 5.48 -1.52
N ILE A 136 -13.13 6.12 -1.12
CA ILE A 136 -12.93 7.57 -1.25
C ILE A 136 -13.05 7.99 -2.72
N THR A 137 -12.39 7.28 -3.63
CA THR A 137 -12.44 7.53 -5.07
C THR A 137 -13.86 7.35 -5.61
N ALA A 138 -14.58 6.31 -5.21
CA ALA A 138 -15.97 6.09 -5.61
C ALA A 138 -16.87 7.26 -5.15
N VAL A 139 -16.68 7.76 -3.93
CA VAL A 139 -17.42 8.94 -3.43
C VAL A 139 -17.09 10.20 -4.25
N ALA A 140 -15.82 10.42 -4.59
CA ALA A 140 -15.43 11.55 -5.43
C ALA A 140 -16.11 11.51 -6.79
N LEU A 141 -16.12 10.35 -7.45
CA LEU A 141 -16.66 10.17 -8.80
C LEU A 141 -18.18 10.41 -8.94
N VAL A 142 -18.96 10.19 -7.89
CA VAL A 142 -20.42 10.46 -7.90
C VAL A 142 -20.76 11.91 -7.55
N ARG A 143 -19.79 12.73 -7.20
CA ARG A 143 -19.98 14.17 -6.96
C ARG A 143 -19.94 14.95 -8.28
N PRO A 144 -20.59 16.13 -8.35
CA PRO A 144 -20.54 16.97 -9.55
C PRO A 144 -19.13 17.35 -10.00
N SER A 145 -18.22 17.61 -9.04
CA SER A 145 -16.83 17.97 -9.30
C SER A 145 -15.97 16.81 -9.81
N ARG A 146 -16.35 15.57 -9.48
CA ARG A 146 -15.57 14.34 -9.73
C ARG A 146 -14.08 14.47 -9.29
N SER A 147 -13.86 15.21 -8.22
CA SER A 147 -12.52 15.58 -7.74
C SER A 147 -12.36 15.21 -6.26
N LEU A 148 -11.13 14.86 -5.89
CA LEU A 148 -10.72 14.70 -4.50
C LEU A 148 -10.48 16.05 -3.80
N TYR A 149 -10.22 17.12 -4.57
CA TYR A 149 -9.84 18.44 -4.06
C TYR A 149 -10.84 19.07 -3.10
N ASP A 150 -12.14 18.86 -3.36
CA ASP A 150 -13.24 19.40 -2.56
C ASP A 150 -13.97 18.31 -1.78
N LEU A 151 -13.39 17.10 -1.73
CA LEU A 151 -13.92 15.98 -0.95
C LEU A 151 -13.57 16.19 0.53
N THR A 152 -14.51 15.85 1.40
CA THR A 152 -14.30 15.89 2.84
C THR A 152 -14.65 14.55 3.46
N ALA A 153 -14.02 14.21 4.59
CA ALA A 153 -14.36 13.01 5.37
C ALA A 153 -15.87 12.94 5.70
N SER A 154 -16.53 14.09 5.90
CA SER A 154 -17.98 14.16 6.08
C SER A 154 -18.78 13.63 4.88
N SER A 155 -18.30 13.88 3.66
CA SER A 155 -18.92 13.37 2.44
C SER A 155 -18.77 11.84 2.34
N VAL A 156 -17.60 11.32 2.66
CA VAL A 156 -17.33 9.88 2.71
C VAL A 156 -18.21 9.23 3.80
N LYS A 157 -18.28 9.83 5.00
CA LYS A 157 -19.09 9.33 6.11
C LYS A 157 -20.59 9.24 5.79
N LYS A 158 -21.13 10.14 4.97
CA LYS A 158 -22.51 10.02 4.48
C LYS A 158 -22.70 8.79 3.59
N LYS A 159 -21.76 8.56 2.67
CA LYS A 159 -21.79 7.40 1.77
C LYS A 159 -21.45 6.09 2.48
N TRP A 160 -20.65 6.11 3.53
CA TRP A 160 -20.40 4.97 4.40
C TRP A 160 -21.69 4.34 4.94
N LYS A 161 -22.68 5.16 5.29
CA LYS A 161 -23.97 4.71 5.81
C LYS A 161 -24.89 4.12 4.74
N ASP A 162 -24.66 4.44 3.48
CA ASP A 162 -25.42 3.95 2.34
C ASP A 162 -24.86 2.57 1.90
N ARG A 163 -25.47 1.52 2.41
CA ARG A 163 -25.02 0.13 2.15
C ARG A 163 -25.17 -0.30 0.68
N ALA A 164 -26.02 0.37 -0.10
CA ALA A 164 -26.16 0.12 -1.54
C ALA A 164 -25.05 0.81 -2.35
N PHE A 165 -24.44 1.87 -1.81
CA PHE A 165 -23.30 2.51 -2.44
C PHE A 165 -22.04 1.70 -2.25
N ALA A 166 -21.33 1.39 -3.33
CA ALA A 166 -20.15 0.54 -3.32
C ALA A 166 -20.37 -0.79 -2.55
N ALA A 167 -21.45 -1.50 -2.91
CA ALA A 167 -21.92 -2.69 -2.19
C ALA A 167 -20.93 -3.85 -2.16
N GLY A 168 -19.93 -3.85 -3.07
CA GLY A 168 -18.87 -4.86 -3.09
C GLY A 168 -17.76 -4.62 -2.07
N THR A 169 -17.76 -3.46 -1.36
CA THR A 169 -16.72 -3.17 -0.36
C THR A 169 -17.13 -3.61 1.04
N ASN A 170 -16.19 -4.16 1.79
CA ASN A 170 -16.40 -4.61 3.18
C ASN A 170 -16.00 -3.51 4.17
N ARG A 171 -17.00 -2.78 4.68
CA ARG A 171 -16.78 -1.64 5.59
C ARG A 171 -16.30 -2.06 6.97
N GLU A 172 -16.68 -3.22 7.42
CA GLU A 172 -16.23 -3.82 8.66
C GLU A 172 -14.71 -4.12 8.57
N GLU A 173 -14.28 -4.71 7.47
CA GLU A 173 -12.86 -5.00 7.21
C GLU A 173 -12.02 -3.73 7.07
N MET A 174 -12.53 -2.67 6.41
CA MET A 174 -11.88 -1.36 6.37
C MET A 174 -11.67 -0.77 7.77
N ALA A 175 -12.67 -0.87 8.65
CA ALA A 175 -12.57 -0.36 10.00
C ALA A 175 -11.58 -1.17 10.86
N GLU A 176 -11.61 -2.50 10.73
CA GLU A 176 -10.67 -3.41 11.39
C GLU A 176 -9.23 -3.19 10.90
N ALA A 177 -9.03 -2.97 9.60
CA ALA A 177 -7.72 -2.66 9.03
C ALA A 177 -7.15 -1.33 9.56
N ALA A 178 -7.99 -0.29 9.68
CA ALA A 178 -7.59 0.97 10.29
C ALA A 178 -7.21 0.81 11.77
N GLU A 179 -7.97 0.02 12.53
CA GLU A 179 -7.67 -0.29 13.93
C GLU A 179 -6.38 -1.10 14.08
N ASP A 180 -6.17 -2.14 13.25
CA ASP A 180 -4.94 -2.96 13.27
C ASP A 180 -3.70 -2.13 12.90
N PHE A 181 -3.85 -1.18 11.99
CA PHE A 181 -2.80 -0.21 11.66
C PHE A 181 -2.60 0.85 12.76
N GLY A 182 -3.54 1.00 13.69
CA GLY A 182 -3.45 1.94 14.82
C GLY A 182 -3.89 3.37 14.49
N VAL A 183 -4.80 3.55 13.52
CA VAL A 183 -5.35 4.86 13.14
C VAL A 183 -6.85 4.91 13.37
N GLU A 184 -7.37 6.09 13.74
CA GLU A 184 -8.82 6.30 13.81
C GLU A 184 -9.38 6.43 12.40
N LEU A 185 -10.44 5.68 12.09
CA LEU A 185 -10.98 5.53 10.73
C LEU A 185 -11.24 6.88 10.03
N TRP A 186 -11.83 7.86 10.73
CA TRP A 186 -12.20 9.13 10.09
C TRP A 186 -11.03 10.11 9.98
N GLN A 187 -9.99 9.96 10.79
CA GLN A 187 -8.71 10.64 10.61
C GLN A 187 -7.92 10.00 9.46
N HIS A 188 -8.10 8.70 9.24
CA HIS A 188 -7.52 7.99 8.11
C HIS A 188 -8.13 8.42 6.77
N VAL A 189 -9.43 8.73 6.75
CA VAL A 189 -10.15 9.22 5.56
C VAL A 189 -9.80 10.68 5.21
N GLU A 190 -9.36 11.51 6.15
CA GLU A 190 -8.90 12.89 5.93
C GLU A 190 -7.54 12.97 5.24
#